data_e83f5fd9d06c8b9bbe87ef62a8687ccb
#
_entry.id   e83f5fd9d06c8b9bbe87ef62a8687ccb
#
_cell.length_a   1.000
_cell.length_b   1.000
_cell.length_c   1.000
_cell.angle_alpha   90.00
_cell.angle_beta   90.00
_cell.angle_gamma   90.00
#
_symmetry.space_group_name_H-M   'P 1'
#
loop_
_entity.id
_entity.type
_entity.pdbx_description
1 polymer ?
#
loop_
_entity_poly.entity_id
_entity_poly.type
_entity_poly.pdbx_seq_one_letter_code
_entity_poly.pdbx_strand_id
1 'polypeptide(L)'
;MHLNKISLFNYKNFSEVSFDFDLKINCFVGKNGIGKTNVLDAIYHLAYGKSYFNPLAVQNIKHGEEFFVIDAEIVKNDRKEQIVCSLKKGQKKVLKRNGKAYDKFSDHIGFIPLVIISPADRDLIVEGSETRRKFMDSVISQLDSTYLHQLIQYQKVIVQRNALLKYFALNHTFDNDTLSIYNEQLNSFGQSIFEKRKDFLEQFIPIFNVHHQAITGSEETVQLVYESHLYEKDLLTLLQENINKDRALHYTSVGIHKDDLSFEIDSYPIKKFGSQGQQKSFLIALKLAQFEFLKKQSGVKPLLLFDDIFDKLDETRVSKIIEMVNSETFGQLFISDTHPERTEAIVKSTHQSYKIFNL
;
A
#
# COMPACT_ATOMS: atom_id res chain seq x y z
N MET A 1 -16.97 2.15 -9.64
CA MET A 1 -16.63 3.14 -8.59
C MET A 1 -15.73 4.20 -9.21
N HIS A 2 -15.97 5.49 -8.88
CA HIS A 2 -15.07 6.59 -9.28
C HIS A 2 -15.14 7.71 -8.25
N LEU A 3 -14.07 8.48 -8.17
CA LEU A 3 -13.95 9.71 -7.38
C LEU A 3 -14.47 10.86 -8.25
N ASN A 4 -15.52 11.53 -7.81
CA ASN A 4 -16.16 12.60 -8.56
C ASN A 4 -15.50 13.96 -8.27
N LYS A 5 -15.23 14.22 -6.99
CA LYS A 5 -14.68 15.49 -6.52
C LYS A 5 -13.78 15.30 -5.32
N ILE A 6 -12.76 16.13 -5.18
CA ILE A 6 -11.97 16.28 -3.95
C ILE A 6 -11.75 17.77 -3.64
N SER A 7 -11.86 18.13 -2.37
CA SER A 7 -11.55 19.45 -1.85
C SER A 7 -10.52 19.32 -0.73
N LEU A 8 -9.46 20.10 -0.78
CA LEU A 8 -8.35 20.10 0.16
C LEU A 8 -8.27 21.43 0.86
N PHE A 9 -8.24 21.43 2.20
CA PHE A 9 -8.04 22.60 3.04
C PHE A 9 -6.81 22.38 3.92
N ASN A 10 -5.86 23.30 3.84
CA ASN A 10 -4.61 23.30 4.61
C ASN A 10 -3.87 21.94 4.54
N TYR A 11 -3.95 21.28 3.38
CA TYR A 11 -3.30 19.98 3.17
C TYR A 11 -1.98 20.16 2.44
N LYS A 12 -0.87 19.84 3.11
CA LYS A 12 0.52 19.99 2.62
C LYS A 12 0.80 21.41 2.11
N ASN A 13 0.91 21.65 0.80
CA ASN A 13 1.15 22.96 0.21
C ASN A 13 -0.14 23.74 -0.13
N PHE A 14 -1.29 23.08 -0.17
CA PHE A 14 -2.56 23.70 -0.52
C PHE A 14 -3.20 24.42 0.66
N SER A 15 -3.63 25.68 0.47
CA SER A 15 -4.51 26.38 1.43
C SER A 15 -5.94 25.92 1.22
N GLU A 16 -6.43 26.08 0.00
CA GLU A 16 -7.75 25.64 -0.44
C GLU A 16 -7.70 25.36 -1.93
N VAL A 17 -8.14 24.17 -2.33
CA VAL A 17 -8.27 23.80 -3.73
C VAL A 17 -9.35 22.74 -3.89
N SER A 18 -10.03 22.73 -5.02
CA SER A 18 -11.05 21.73 -5.35
C SER A 18 -10.86 21.25 -6.79
N PHE A 19 -11.04 19.96 -7.00
CA PHE A 19 -10.94 19.30 -8.31
C PHE A 19 -12.20 18.47 -8.56
N ASP A 20 -12.87 18.77 -9.69
CA ASP A 20 -13.94 17.91 -10.24
C ASP A 20 -13.30 17.03 -11.33
N PHE A 21 -13.45 15.74 -11.21
CA PHE A 21 -12.72 14.75 -12.00
C PHE A 21 -13.49 14.22 -13.20
N ASP A 22 -12.75 13.84 -14.24
CA ASP A 22 -13.25 12.99 -15.32
C ASP A 22 -13.39 11.55 -14.84
N LEU A 23 -14.31 10.82 -15.45
CA LEU A 23 -14.60 9.42 -15.10
C LEU A 23 -13.45 8.46 -15.45
N LYS A 24 -12.58 8.83 -16.38
CA LYS A 24 -11.50 7.96 -16.89
C LYS A 24 -10.13 8.46 -16.49
N ILE A 25 -9.62 9.53 -17.07
CA ILE A 25 -8.23 9.95 -16.89
C ILE A 25 -8.16 11.38 -16.39
N ASN A 26 -7.39 11.58 -15.32
CA ASN A 26 -7.16 12.87 -14.68
C ASN A 26 -5.66 13.11 -14.56
N CYS A 27 -5.16 14.16 -15.21
CA CYS A 27 -3.74 14.45 -15.25
C CYS A 27 -3.44 15.75 -14.50
N PHE A 28 -2.50 15.71 -13.57
CA PHE A 28 -1.96 16.87 -12.88
C PHE A 28 -0.60 17.20 -13.47
N VAL A 29 -0.50 18.32 -14.16
CA VAL A 29 0.72 18.73 -14.85
C VAL A 29 1.24 20.07 -14.31
N GLY A 30 2.55 20.26 -14.35
CA GLY A 30 3.19 21.49 -13.88
C GLY A 30 4.60 21.26 -13.37
N LYS A 31 5.26 22.32 -12.92
CA LYS A 31 6.64 22.29 -12.43
C LYS A 31 6.79 21.40 -11.19
N ASN A 32 8.03 20.96 -10.93
CA ASN A 32 8.34 20.22 -9.69
C ASN A 32 8.03 21.08 -8.46
N GLY A 33 7.53 20.44 -7.40
CA GLY A 33 7.19 21.10 -6.13
C GLY A 33 5.84 21.83 -6.09
N ILE A 34 5.08 21.93 -7.21
CA ILE A 34 3.81 22.67 -7.25
C ILE A 34 2.68 21.95 -6.49
N GLY A 35 2.79 20.66 -6.25
CA GLY A 35 1.80 19.89 -5.47
C GLY A 35 1.13 18.73 -6.21
N LYS A 36 1.58 18.35 -7.42
CA LYS A 36 1.02 17.21 -8.18
C LYS A 36 0.92 15.94 -7.35
N THR A 37 2.06 15.48 -6.80
CA THR A 37 2.14 14.33 -5.89
C THR A 37 1.26 14.51 -4.65
N ASN A 38 1.06 15.74 -4.17
CA ASN A 38 0.24 16.02 -2.99
C ASN A 38 -1.25 15.79 -3.24
N VAL A 39 -1.74 16.00 -4.48
CA VAL A 39 -3.12 15.64 -4.84
C VAL A 39 -3.28 14.12 -4.87
N LEU A 40 -2.34 13.39 -5.48
CA LEU A 40 -2.37 11.91 -5.49
C LEU A 40 -2.30 11.35 -4.07
N ASP A 41 -1.46 11.94 -3.22
CA ASP A 41 -1.37 11.54 -1.81
C ASP A 41 -2.66 11.85 -1.02
N ALA A 42 -3.38 12.91 -1.34
CA ALA A 42 -4.68 13.17 -0.74
C ALA A 42 -5.72 12.10 -1.10
N ILE A 43 -5.73 11.65 -2.36
CA ILE A 43 -6.58 10.54 -2.82
C ILE A 43 -6.19 9.24 -2.09
N TYR A 44 -4.89 8.95 -1.97
CA TYR A 44 -4.38 7.81 -1.19
C TYR A 44 -4.79 7.93 0.29
N HIS A 45 -4.67 9.13 0.87
CA HIS A 45 -5.01 9.38 2.27
C HIS A 45 -6.50 9.10 2.55
N LEU A 46 -7.40 9.41 1.60
CA LEU A 46 -8.81 9.04 1.72
C LEU A 46 -9.02 7.53 1.74
N ALA A 47 -8.29 6.76 0.94
CA ALA A 47 -8.45 5.31 0.85
C ALA A 47 -7.89 4.57 2.07
N TYR A 48 -6.74 5.01 2.58
CA TYR A 48 -6.01 4.32 3.64
C TYR A 48 -6.03 5.00 5.01
N GLY A 49 -6.65 6.17 5.10
CA GLY A 49 -6.65 6.98 6.33
C GLY A 49 -5.25 7.48 6.72
N LYS A 50 -4.24 7.41 5.84
CA LYS A 50 -2.87 7.87 6.07
C LYS A 50 -2.20 8.30 4.76
N SER A 51 -1.24 9.21 4.85
CA SER A 51 -0.40 9.59 3.70
C SER A 51 0.48 8.41 3.24
N TYR A 52 0.73 8.32 1.94
CA TYR A 52 1.68 7.38 1.36
C TYR A 52 3.14 7.81 1.65
N PHE A 53 3.41 9.11 1.54
CA PHE A 53 4.75 9.67 1.63
C PHE A 53 5.14 10.11 3.05
N ASN A 54 4.17 10.57 3.88
CA ASN A 54 4.43 11.11 5.21
C ASN A 54 3.81 10.24 6.30
N PRO A 55 4.60 9.44 7.02
CA PRO A 55 4.08 8.56 8.08
C PRO A 55 3.52 9.34 9.27
N LEU A 56 4.03 10.55 9.55
CA LEU A 56 3.56 11.39 10.64
C LEU A 56 2.36 12.24 10.17
N ALA A 57 1.19 11.96 10.70
CA ALA A 57 -0.06 12.60 10.27
C ALA A 57 -0.03 14.14 10.36
N VAL A 58 0.64 14.71 11.36
CA VAL A 58 0.76 16.16 11.59
C VAL A 58 1.55 16.84 10.47
N GLN A 59 2.50 16.16 9.82
CA GLN A 59 3.27 16.70 8.70
C GLN A 59 2.44 16.92 7.43
N ASN A 60 1.20 16.43 7.39
CA ASN A 60 0.28 16.68 6.28
C ASN A 60 -0.53 17.97 6.48
N ILE A 61 -0.42 18.62 7.63
CA ILE A 61 -0.98 19.96 7.86
C ILE A 61 -0.06 20.98 7.17
N LYS A 62 -0.64 21.93 6.43
CA LYS A 62 0.11 23.01 5.81
C LYS A 62 0.93 23.76 6.84
N HIS A 63 2.17 24.13 6.48
CA HIS A 63 3.04 24.87 7.38
C HIS A 63 2.40 26.19 7.82
N GLY A 64 2.42 26.44 9.13
CA GLY A 64 1.76 27.61 9.74
C GLY A 64 0.30 27.37 10.15
N GLU A 65 -0.34 26.29 9.71
CA GLU A 65 -1.73 25.99 10.00
C GLU A 65 -1.90 24.99 11.15
N GLU A 66 -3.13 24.92 11.70
CA GLU A 66 -3.45 24.08 12.87
C GLU A 66 -4.20 22.80 12.51
N PHE A 67 -4.76 22.70 11.29
CA PHE A 67 -5.55 21.54 10.86
C PHE A 67 -5.49 21.36 9.35
N PHE A 68 -5.88 20.19 8.89
CA PHE A 68 -6.25 19.95 7.50
C PHE A 68 -7.61 19.27 7.38
N VAL A 69 -8.25 19.43 6.21
CA VAL A 69 -9.43 18.67 5.80
C VAL A 69 -9.24 18.20 4.36
N ILE A 70 -9.57 16.92 4.13
CA ILE A 70 -9.76 16.33 2.80
C ILE A 70 -11.23 15.93 2.73
N ASP A 71 -11.99 16.49 1.80
CA ASP A 71 -13.41 16.19 1.57
C ASP A 71 -13.58 15.69 0.14
N ALA A 72 -14.24 14.56 -0.03
CA ALA A 72 -14.39 13.93 -1.34
C ALA A 72 -15.79 13.34 -1.55
N GLU A 73 -16.27 13.45 -2.79
CA GLU A 73 -17.45 12.75 -3.28
C GLU A 73 -17.02 11.57 -4.14
N ILE A 74 -17.46 10.38 -3.77
CA ILE A 74 -17.21 9.11 -4.47
C ILE A 74 -18.53 8.53 -4.93
N VAL A 75 -18.59 8.02 -6.15
CA VAL A 75 -19.73 7.23 -6.62
C VAL A 75 -19.35 5.75 -6.59
N LYS A 76 -20.09 4.96 -5.81
CA LYS A 76 -19.92 3.51 -5.69
C LYS A 76 -21.28 2.83 -5.74
N ASN A 77 -21.46 1.86 -6.65
CA ASN A 77 -22.74 1.17 -6.88
C ASN A 77 -23.89 2.18 -7.10
N ASP A 78 -23.64 3.18 -7.95
CA ASP A 78 -24.58 4.26 -8.31
C ASP A 78 -25.08 5.13 -7.12
N ARG A 79 -24.37 5.07 -6.00
CA ARG A 79 -24.62 5.90 -4.83
C ARG A 79 -23.50 6.88 -4.60
N LYS A 80 -23.88 8.12 -4.31
CA LYS A 80 -22.94 9.17 -3.89
C LYS A 80 -22.57 8.97 -2.42
N GLU A 81 -21.31 8.94 -2.14
CA GLU A 81 -20.73 8.77 -0.81
C GLU A 81 -19.79 9.92 -0.53
N GLN A 82 -20.01 10.64 0.56
CA GLN A 82 -19.09 11.67 1.02
C GLN A 82 -18.09 11.08 2.00
N ILE A 83 -16.82 11.28 1.76
CA ILE A 83 -15.73 10.86 2.67
C ILE A 83 -14.95 12.10 3.10
N VAL A 84 -14.86 12.31 4.41
CA VAL A 84 -14.12 13.44 5.00
C VAL A 84 -13.04 12.90 5.93
N CYS A 85 -11.79 13.27 5.65
CA CYS A 85 -10.67 13.01 6.54
C CYS A 85 -10.13 14.33 7.08
N SER A 86 -10.04 14.48 8.41
CA SER A 86 -9.56 15.70 9.04
C SER A 86 -8.64 15.41 10.22
N LEU A 87 -7.69 16.29 10.44
CA LEU A 87 -6.81 16.28 11.62
C LEU A 87 -6.59 17.70 12.10
N LYS A 88 -6.72 17.92 13.42
CA LYS A 88 -6.26 19.12 14.11
C LYS A 88 -5.10 18.75 15.03
N LYS A 89 -4.08 19.61 15.11
CA LYS A 89 -2.94 19.42 16.02
C LYS A 89 -3.42 19.14 17.45
N GLY A 90 -2.80 18.17 18.11
CA GLY A 90 -3.17 17.76 19.47
C GLY A 90 -4.47 16.95 19.58
N GLN A 91 -5.17 16.69 18.46
CA GLN A 91 -6.41 15.89 18.46
C GLN A 91 -6.24 14.60 17.66
N LYS A 92 -7.17 13.67 17.90
CA LYS A 92 -7.24 12.44 17.09
C LYS A 92 -7.75 12.77 15.69
N LYS A 93 -7.12 12.15 14.69
CA LYS A 93 -7.60 12.19 13.30
C LYS A 93 -9.01 11.61 13.22
N VAL A 94 -9.87 12.21 12.40
CA VAL A 94 -11.25 11.80 12.20
C VAL A 94 -11.46 11.43 10.73
N LEU A 95 -12.11 10.30 10.48
CA LEU A 95 -12.55 9.86 9.18
C LEU A 95 -14.06 9.64 9.24
N LYS A 96 -14.80 10.29 8.35
CA LYS A 96 -16.27 10.21 8.29
C LYS A 96 -16.72 9.71 6.93
N ARG A 97 -17.82 8.96 6.92
CA ARG A 97 -18.57 8.60 5.72
C ARG A 97 -20.01 9.06 5.89
N ASN A 98 -20.49 9.88 4.96
CA ASN A 98 -21.85 10.45 5.00
C ASN A 98 -22.17 11.11 6.36
N GLY A 99 -21.22 11.89 6.89
CA GLY A 99 -21.35 12.57 8.17
C GLY A 99 -21.09 11.69 9.41
N LYS A 100 -21.12 10.36 9.31
CA LYS A 100 -20.86 9.44 10.43
C LYS A 100 -19.38 9.10 10.54
N ALA A 101 -18.79 9.34 11.70
CA ALA A 101 -17.40 8.97 11.98
C ALA A 101 -17.24 7.45 12.10
N TYR A 102 -16.12 6.92 11.61
CA TYR A 102 -15.69 5.56 11.88
C TYR A 102 -15.11 5.45 13.29
N ASP A 103 -15.50 4.44 14.03
CA ASP A 103 -14.93 4.14 15.34
C ASP A 103 -13.48 3.64 15.21
N LYS A 104 -13.21 2.87 14.16
CA LYS A 104 -11.89 2.35 13.80
C LYS A 104 -11.61 2.63 12.32
N PHE A 105 -10.42 3.13 12.01
CA PHE A 105 -10.01 3.35 10.61
C PHE A 105 -9.92 2.05 9.80
N SER A 106 -9.68 0.92 10.48
CA SER A 106 -9.72 -0.41 9.86
C SER A 106 -11.03 -0.71 9.15
N ASP A 107 -12.15 -0.15 9.63
CA ASP A 107 -13.49 -0.42 9.07
C ASP A 107 -13.73 0.32 7.74
N HIS A 108 -12.85 1.27 7.41
CA HIS A 108 -12.84 2.00 6.15
C HIS A 108 -11.94 1.35 5.09
N ILE A 109 -10.91 0.62 5.51
CA ILE A 109 -9.95 0.00 4.58
C ILE A 109 -10.69 -0.96 3.64
N GLY A 110 -10.40 -0.85 2.33
CA GLY A 110 -11.07 -1.61 1.28
C GLY A 110 -12.38 -0.98 0.77
N PHE A 111 -12.87 0.11 1.41
CA PHE A 111 -14.02 0.83 0.86
C PHE A 111 -13.69 1.49 -0.48
N ILE A 112 -12.49 2.05 -0.61
CA ILE A 112 -11.92 2.65 -1.83
C ILE A 112 -10.72 1.79 -2.25
N PRO A 113 -10.89 0.70 -3.02
CA PRO A 113 -9.76 -0.05 -3.55
C PRO A 113 -8.88 0.87 -4.40
N LEU A 114 -7.59 0.89 -4.09
CA LEU A 114 -6.65 1.83 -4.71
C LEU A 114 -5.26 1.21 -4.83
N VAL A 115 -4.60 1.51 -5.95
CA VAL A 115 -3.19 1.20 -6.19
C VAL A 115 -2.47 2.48 -6.58
N ILE A 116 -1.30 2.70 -5.97
CA ILE A 116 -0.39 3.77 -6.36
C ILE A 116 0.89 3.16 -6.92
N ILE A 117 1.38 3.73 -8.02
CA ILE A 117 2.68 3.44 -8.62
C ILE A 117 3.48 4.73 -8.57
N SER A 118 4.59 4.70 -7.85
CA SER A 118 5.42 5.88 -7.64
C SER A 118 6.92 5.54 -7.60
N PRO A 119 7.82 6.52 -7.74
CA PRO A 119 9.24 6.29 -7.57
C PRO A 119 9.62 5.71 -6.20
N ALA A 120 8.82 5.95 -5.15
CA ALA A 120 9.03 5.41 -3.81
C ALA A 120 8.83 3.88 -3.74
N ASP A 121 8.18 3.27 -4.74
CA ASP A 121 8.05 1.80 -4.80
C ASP A 121 9.41 1.09 -4.91
N ARG A 122 10.47 1.80 -5.29
CA ARG A 122 11.83 1.28 -5.26
C ARG A 122 12.22 0.74 -3.88
N ASP A 123 11.65 1.27 -2.82
CA ASP A 123 11.89 0.85 -1.44
C ASP A 123 11.49 -0.63 -1.22
N LEU A 124 10.54 -1.17 -1.98
CA LEU A 124 10.22 -2.60 -1.97
C LEU A 124 11.42 -3.49 -2.35
N ILE A 125 12.29 -3.01 -3.21
CA ILE A 125 13.51 -3.72 -3.62
C ILE A 125 14.68 -3.39 -2.70
N VAL A 126 14.90 -2.10 -2.38
CA VAL A 126 16.13 -1.66 -1.71
C VAL A 126 16.09 -1.78 -0.20
N GLU A 127 14.90 -1.67 0.41
CA GLU A 127 14.74 -1.77 1.86
C GLU A 127 14.63 -3.21 2.36
N GLY A 128 14.42 -3.36 3.67
CA GLY A 128 14.31 -4.64 4.34
C GLY A 128 12.94 -5.33 4.15
N SER A 129 12.81 -6.49 4.76
CA SER A 129 11.59 -7.33 4.72
C SER A 129 10.33 -6.62 5.24
N GLU A 130 10.47 -5.62 6.11
CA GLU A 130 9.33 -4.89 6.66
C GLU A 130 8.50 -4.20 5.55
N THR A 131 9.16 -3.58 4.57
CA THR A 131 8.49 -2.90 3.45
C THR A 131 7.73 -3.90 2.58
N ARG A 132 8.30 -5.07 2.31
CA ARG A 132 7.66 -6.14 1.54
C ARG A 132 6.50 -6.79 2.30
N ARG A 133 6.62 -7.00 3.62
CA ARG A 133 5.48 -7.42 4.46
C ARG A 133 4.34 -6.40 4.41
N LYS A 134 4.65 -5.10 4.58
CA LYS A 134 3.65 -4.02 4.47
C LYS A 134 2.95 -4.02 3.12
N PHE A 135 3.65 -4.34 2.03
CA PHE A 135 3.03 -4.50 0.72
C PHE A 135 2.00 -5.64 0.72
N MET A 136 2.36 -6.86 1.11
CA MET A 136 1.42 -7.99 1.19
C MET A 136 0.23 -7.64 2.09
N ASP A 137 0.50 -7.15 3.30
CA ASP A 137 -0.51 -6.82 4.30
C ASP A 137 -1.47 -5.73 3.78
N SER A 138 -0.97 -4.76 3.01
CA SER A 138 -1.80 -3.71 2.45
C SER A 138 -2.76 -4.22 1.35
N VAL A 139 -2.31 -5.19 0.55
CA VAL A 139 -3.15 -5.80 -0.49
C VAL A 139 -4.25 -6.66 0.14
N ILE A 140 -3.86 -7.57 1.03
CA ILE A 140 -4.81 -8.48 1.70
C ILE A 140 -5.82 -7.69 2.52
N SER A 141 -5.38 -6.67 3.27
CA SER A 141 -6.24 -5.86 4.14
C SER A 141 -7.31 -5.06 3.39
N GLN A 142 -7.12 -4.75 2.12
CA GLN A 142 -8.17 -4.11 1.31
C GLN A 142 -9.33 -5.06 0.97
N LEU A 143 -9.12 -6.36 1.08
CA LEU A 143 -10.07 -7.41 0.70
C LEU A 143 -10.64 -8.16 1.91
N ASP A 144 -9.86 -8.26 2.99
CA ASP A 144 -10.18 -9.06 4.16
C ASP A 144 -10.02 -8.24 5.46
N SER A 145 -11.14 -7.74 5.97
CA SER A 145 -11.19 -6.99 7.22
C SER A 145 -10.83 -7.85 8.44
N THR A 146 -11.08 -9.16 8.40
CA THR A 146 -10.71 -10.11 9.46
C THR A 146 -9.20 -10.24 9.53
N TYR A 147 -8.52 -10.37 8.37
CA TYR A 147 -7.07 -10.35 8.28
C TYR A 147 -6.46 -9.07 8.91
N LEU A 148 -6.98 -7.90 8.51
CA LEU A 148 -6.52 -6.63 9.06
C LEU A 148 -6.71 -6.56 10.58
N HIS A 149 -7.84 -7.04 11.10
CA HIS A 149 -8.07 -7.09 12.52
C HIS A 149 -7.06 -8.00 13.23
N GLN A 150 -6.84 -9.21 12.73
CA GLN A 150 -5.86 -10.16 13.26
C GLN A 150 -4.45 -9.59 13.24
N LEU A 151 -4.06 -8.91 12.15
CA LEU A 151 -2.76 -8.25 12.02
C LEU A 151 -2.56 -7.17 13.08
N ILE A 152 -3.58 -6.34 13.32
CA ILE A 152 -3.56 -5.30 14.37
C ILE A 152 -3.42 -5.94 15.77
N GLN A 153 -4.16 -7.03 16.06
CA GLN A 153 -4.06 -7.72 17.35
C GLN A 153 -2.68 -8.37 17.52
N TYR A 154 -2.19 -9.07 16.50
CA TYR A 154 -0.85 -9.66 16.53
C TYR A 154 0.22 -8.61 16.84
N GLN A 155 0.19 -7.45 16.19
CA GLN A 155 1.14 -6.37 16.48
C GLN A 155 1.05 -5.85 17.91
N LYS A 156 -0.15 -5.72 18.47
CA LYS A 156 -0.33 -5.33 19.88
C LYS A 156 0.28 -6.36 20.82
N VAL A 157 0.02 -7.65 20.58
CA VAL A 157 0.56 -8.73 21.42
C VAL A 157 2.08 -8.80 21.34
N ILE A 158 2.68 -8.60 20.14
CA ILE A 158 4.14 -8.48 19.99
C ILE A 158 4.71 -7.37 20.85
N VAL A 159 4.10 -6.17 20.85
CA VAL A 159 4.55 -5.04 21.66
C VAL A 159 4.45 -5.37 23.16
N GLN A 160 3.36 -5.98 23.60
CA GLN A 160 3.15 -6.37 24.98
C GLN A 160 4.13 -7.46 25.44
N ARG A 161 4.32 -8.51 24.62
CA ARG A 161 5.30 -9.58 24.90
C ARG A 161 6.72 -9.04 25.00
N ASN A 162 7.11 -8.16 24.07
CA ASN A 162 8.43 -7.53 24.10
C ASN A 162 8.61 -6.61 25.33
N ALA A 163 7.57 -5.91 25.75
CA ALA A 163 7.60 -5.11 26.99
C ALA A 163 7.78 -6.00 28.22
N LEU A 164 7.10 -7.16 28.28
CA LEU A 164 7.26 -8.13 29.35
C LEU A 164 8.67 -8.73 29.38
N LEU A 165 9.26 -9.09 28.23
CA LEU A 165 10.65 -9.58 28.15
C LEU A 165 11.65 -8.54 28.70
N LYS A 166 11.46 -7.27 28.35
CA LYS A 166 12.26 -6.16 28.88
C LYS A 166 12.09 -5.99 30.37
N TYR A 167 10.85 -6.09 30.88
CA TYR A 167 10.55 -6.03 32.31
C TYR A 167 11.27 -7.16 33.09
N PHE A 168 11.22 -8.39 32.57
CA PHE A 168 11.94 -9.52 33.18
C PHE A 168 13.44 -9.29 33.26
N ALA A 169 14.04 -8.75 32.21
CA ALA A 169 15.46 -8.45 32.19
C ALA A 169 15.85 -7.37 33.21
N LEU A 170 15.06 -6.28 33.30
CA LEU A 170 15.33 -5.17 34.21
C LEU A 170 15.17 -5.55 35.67
N ASN A 171 14.22 -6.45 35.99
CA ASN A 171 13.92 -6.86 37.38
C ASN A 171 14.55 -8.20 37.79
N HIS A 172 15.38 -8.80 36.92
CA HIS A 172 15.99 -10.12 37.14
C HIS A 172 14.96 -11.20 37.52
N THR A 173 13.77 -11.13 36.91
CA THR A 173 12.66 -12.07 37.16
C THR A 173 12.32 -12.81 35.88
N PHE A 174 11.58 -13.90 35.99
CA PHE A 174 11.03 -14.61 34.86
C PHE A 174 9.77 -15.37 35.28
N ASP A 175 8.67 -15.11 34.58
CA ASP A 175 7.39 -15.78 34.74
C ASP A 175 6.94 -16.37 33.40
N ASN A 176 7.06 -17.69 33.30
CA ASN A 176 6.71 -18.41 32.09
C ASN A 176 5.20 -18.47 31.85
N ASP A 177 4.40 -18.50 32.90
CA ASP A 177 2.94 -18.61 32.80
C ASP A 177 2.35 -17.34 32.18
N THR A 178 2.77 -16.18 32.69
CA THR A 178 2.38 -14.89 32.06
C THR A 178 2.84 -14.79 30.59
N LEU A 179 4.04 -15.28 30.28
CA LEU A 179 4.55 -15.23 28.92
C LEU A 179 3.78 -16.17 27.97
N SER A 180 3.34 -17.34 28.49
CA SER A 180 2.59 -18.34 27.72
C SER A 180 1.26 -17.78 27.19
N ILE A 181 0.59 -16.90 27.93
CA ILE A 181 -0.65 -16.24 27.52
C ILE A 181 -0.43 -15.45 26.21
N TYR A 182 0.68 -14.70 26.13
CA TYR A 182 1.04 -13.98 24.90
C TYR A 182 1.45 -14.92 23.77
N ASN A 183 2.13 -16.03 24.09
CA ASN A 183 2.53 -17.01 23.10
C ASN A 183 1.32 -17.68 22.42
N GLU A 184 0.29 -18.04 23.18
CA GLU A 184 -0.96 -18.60 22.64
C GLU A 184 -1.71 -17.61 21.76
N GLN A 185 -1.80 -16.34 22.19
CA GLN A 185 -2.42 -15.28 21.38
C GLN A 185 -1.64 -15.05 20.07
N LEU A 186 -0.31 -15.01 20.14
CA LEU A 186 0.54 -14.87 18.95
C LEU A 186 0.37 -16.06 18.01
N ASN A 187 0.29 -17.28 18.56
CA ASN A 187 0.09 -18.48 17.77
C ASN A 187 -1.24 -18.43 17.02
N SER A 188 -2.33 -18.11 17.71
CA SER A 188 -3.66 -18.03 17.10
C SER A 188 -3.73 -17.02 15.94
N PHE A 189 -3.26 -15.79 16.17
CA PHE A 189 -3.25 -14.76 15.12
C PHE A 189 -2.19 -15.04 14.06
N GLY A 190 -1.00 -15.47 14.46
CA GLY A 190 0.14 -15.69 13.56
C GLY A 190 -0.11 -16.79 12.55
N GLN A 191 -0.70 -17.91 12.99
CA GLN A 191 -1.06 -19.02 12.10
C GLN A 191 -2.09 -18.58 11.05
N SER A 192 -3.14 -17.88 11.48
CA SER A 192 -4.17 -17.39 10.56
C SER A 192 -3.59 -16.39 9.53
N ILE A 193 -2.70 -15.49 9.94
CA ILE A 193 -2.04 -14.53 9.06
C ILE A 193 -1.11 -15.24 8.07
N PHE A 194 -0.36 -16.24 8.51
CA PHE A 194 0.53 -17.04 7.67
C PHE A 194 -0.24 -17.74 6.55
N GLU A 195 -1.33 -18.45 6.87
CA GLU A 195 -2.15 -19.14 5.88
C GLU A 195 -2.74 -18.14 4.87
N LYS A 196 -3.25 -17.00 5.32
CA LYS A 196 -3.77 -15.97 4.42
C LYS A 196 -2.73 -15.36 3.49
N ARG A 197 -1.49 -15.18 3.96
CA ARG A 197 -0.38 -14.72 3.10
C ARG A 197 -0.02 -15.78 2.05
N LYS A 198 -0.02 -17.04 2.43
CA LYS A 198 0.20 -18.19 1.53
C LYS A 198 -0.85 -18.24 0.42
N ASP A 199 -2.13 -18.26 0.82
CA ASP A 199 -3.28 -18.26 -0.11
C ASP A 199 -3.25 -17.06 -1.07
N PHE A 200 -2.88 -15.88 -0.55
CA PHE A 200 -2.70 -14.69 -1.35
C PHE A 200 -1.62 -14.89 -2.42
N LEU A 201 -0.45 -15.36 -2.04
CA LEU A 201 0.68 -15.51 -2.94
C LEU A 201 0.46 -16.59 -3.99
N GLU A 202 -0.20 -17.69 -3.65
CA GLU A 202 -0.59 -18.73 -4.61
C GLU A 202 -1.43 -18.17 -5.77
N GLN A 203 -2.31 -17.21 -5.47
CA GLN A 203 -3.16 -16.56 -6.47
C GLN A 203 -2.48 -15.36 -7.14
N PHE A 204 -1.62 -14.65 -6.43
CA PHE A 204 -1.00 -13.42 -6.87
C PHE A 204 0.18 -13.66 -7.83
N ILE A 205 1.02 -14.66 -7.56
CA ILE A 205 2.23 -14.96 -8.34
C ILE A 205 1.92 -15.21 -9.83
N PRO A 206 0.91 -16.01 -10.21
CA PRO A 206 0.57 -16.19 -11.61
C PRO A 206 0.18 -14.89 -12.31
N ILE A 207 -0.57 -14.00 -11.62
CA ILE A 207 -0.95 -12.69 -12.18
C ILE A 207 0.28 -11.82 -12.37
N PHE A 208 1.19 -11.80 -11.38
CA PHE A 208 2.44 -11.07 -11.47
C PHE A 208 3.29 -11.51 -12.66
N ASN A 209 3.45 -12.81 -12.87
CA ASN A 209 4.24 -13.35 -13.98
C ASN A 209 3.67 -12.95 -15.34
N VAL A 210 2.35 -12.98 -15.51
CA VAL A 210 1.68 -12.50 -16.74
C VAL A 210 1.98 -11.03 -17.01
N HIS A 211 1.87 -10.16 -16.01
CA HIS A 211 2.17 -8.73 -16.17
C HIS A 211 3.65 -8.47 -16.43
N HIS A 212 4.55 -9.20 -15.77
CA HIS A 212 5.97 -9.06 -16.00
C HIS A 212 6.34 -9.41 -17.44
N GLN A 213 5.88 -10.57 -17.94
CA GLN A 213 6.11 -10.99 -19.32
C GLN A 213 5.51 -10.00 -20.32
N ALA A 214 4.31 -9.47 -20.07
CA ALA A 214 3.68 -8.48 -20.94
C ALA A 214 4.50 -7.17 -21.04
N ILE A 215 5.12 -6.73 -19.93
CA ILE A 215 5.93 -5.50 -19.90
C ILE A 215 7.30 -5.69 -20.52
N THR A 216 7.99 -6.78 -20.21
CA THR A 216 9.37 -6.99 -20.65
C THR A 216 9.44 -7.62 -22.03
N GLY A 217 8.50 -8.48 -22.39
CA GLY A 217 8.57 -9.32 -23.60
C GLY A 217 9.78 -10.26 -23.58
N SER A 218 10.42 -10.44 -22.42
CA SER A 218 11.65 -11.21 -22.24
C SER A 218 11.35 -12.61 -21.70
N GLU A 219 12.33 -13.52 -21.87
CA GLU A 219 12.32 -14.87 -21.28
C GLU A 219 12.87 -14.88 -19.83
N GLU A 220 13.12 -13.69 -19.23
CA GLU A 220 13.59 -13.55 -17.86
C GLU A 220 12.63 -14.22 -16.88
N THR A 221 13.16 -15.09 -16.03
CA THR A 221 12.37 -15.75 -15.00
C THR A 221 12.36 -14.90 -13.73
N VAL A 222 11.18 -14.46 -13.32
CA VAL A 222 11.02 -13.72 -12.07
C VAL A 222 10.27 -14.55 -11.04
N GLN A 223 10.62 -14.40 -9.77
CA GLN A 223 10.02 -15.14 -8.67
C GLN A 223 9.73 -14.23 -7.48
N LEU A 224 8.63 -14.52 -6.82
CA LEU A 224 8.27 -14.01 -5.50
C LEU A 224 8.33 -15.19 -4.54
N VAL A 225 9.33 -15.21 -3.64
CA VAL A 225 9.56 -16.31 -2.71
C VAL A 225 9.15 -15.88 -1.30
N TYR A 226 8.15 -16.56 -0.74
CA TYR A 226 7.72 -16.27 0.63
C TYR A 226 8.56 -17.08 1.61
N GLU A 227 9.26 -16.38 2.48
CA GLU A 227 10.12 -16.94 3.51
C GLU A 227 9.45 -16.76 4.88
N SER A 228 9.19 -17.88 5.56
CA SER A 228 8.60 -17.87 6.90
C SER A 228 9.08 -19.07 7.71
N HIS A 229 9.35 -18.85 8.99
CA HIS A 229 9.64 -19.91 9.95
C HIS A 229 8.47 -20.90 10.10
N LEU A 230 7.24 -20.45 9.79
CA LEU A 230 6.03 -21.26 9.97
C LEU A 230 5.86 -22.35 8.91
N TYR A 231 6.72 -22.40 7.89
CA TYR A 231 6.78 -23.55 6.99
C TYR A 231 7.34 -24.82 7.66
N GLU A 232 8.20 -24.65 8.67
CA GLU A 232 8.89 -25.76 9.33
C GLU A 232 8.13 -26.23 10.59
N LYS A 233 7.64 -25.29 11.40
CA LYS A 233 7.00 -25.57 12.69
C LYS A 233 5.88 -24.55 12.98
N ASP A 234 4.92 -24.93 13.81
CA ASP A 234 3.92 -24.00 14.34
C ASP A 234 4.56 -22.91 15.22
N LEU A 235 3.89 -21.77 15.30
CA LEU A 235 4.46 -20.62 16.01
C LEU A 235 4.64 -20.85 17.52
N LEU A 236 3.78 -21.64 18.16
CA LEU A 236 3.88 -21.92 19.59
C LEU A 236 5.18 -22.68 19.89
N THR A 237 5.46 -23.74 19.13
CA THR A 237 6.71 -24.51 19.19
C THR A 237 7.93 -23.60 18.97
N LEU A 238 7.88 -22.76 17.92
CA LEU A 238 8.97 -21.82 17.64
C LEU A 238 9.22 -20.84 18.78
N LEU A 239 8.17 -20.29 19.41
CA LEU A 239 8.30 -19.37 20.56
C LEU A 239 8.88 -20.06 21.79
N GLN A 240 8.53 -21.32 22.03
CA GLN A 240 9.06 -22.13 23.14
C GLN A 240 10.55 -22.45 22.94
N GLU A 241 10.92 -22.91 21.74
CA GLU A 241 12.33 -23.23 21.42
C GLU A 241 13.25 -22.01 21.46
N ASN A 242 12.74 -20.82 21.11
CA ASN A 242 13.51 -19.58 21.05
C ASN A 242 13.44 -18.74 22.35
N ILE A 243 12.85 -19.23 23.43
CA ILE A 243 12.65 -18.45 24.66
C ILE A 243 13.96 -17.89 25.23
N ASN A 244 15.03 -18.66 25.27
CA ASN A 244 16.31 -18.22 25.80
C ASN A 244 16.92 -17.12 24.94
N LYS A 245 16.76 -17.21 23.61
CA LYS A 245 17.18 -16.18 22.65
C LYS A 245 16.36 -14.90 22.83
N ASP A 246 15.04 -15.01 22.95
CA ASP A 246 14.14 -13.86 23.15
C ASP A 246 14.45 -13.14 24.47
N ARG A 247 14.76 -13.89 25.55
CA ARG A 247 15.19 -13.33 26.83
C ARG A 247 16.50 -12.56 26.72
N ALA A 248 17.48 -13.11 25.99
CA ALA A 248 18.75 -12.45 25.77
C ALA A 248 18.63 -11.19 24.90
N LEU A 249 17.75 -11.20 23.91
CA LEU A 249 17.51 -10.09 22.99
C LEU A 249 16.50 -9.06 23.49
N HIS A 250 15.70 -9.39 24.50
CA HIS A 250 14.58 -8.61 25.02
C HIS A 250 13.48 -8.32 23.99
N TYR A 251 13.34 -9.16 22.97
CA TYR A 251 12.27 -9.10 21.95
C TYR A 251 12.03 -10.47 21.31
N THR A 252 10.87 -10.60 20.69
CA THR A 252 10.44 -11.82 19.98
C THR A 252 11.22 -11.98 18.67
N SER A 253 11.96 -13.09 18.55
CA SER A 253 12.89 -13.33 17.44
C SER A 253 12.30 -14.17 16.30
N VAL A 254 11.14 -14.79 16.47
CA VAL A 254 10.47 -15.68 15.52
C VAL A 254 9.00 -15.30 15.32
N GLY A 255 8.41 -15.68 14.18
CA GLY A 255 7.00 -15.44 13.86
C GLY A 255 6.81 -14.56 12.65
N ILE A 256 5.54 -14.32 12.24
CA ILE A 256 5.15 -13.68 10.98
C ILE A 256 5.69 -12.24 10.79
N HIS A 257 6.09 -11.57 11.86
CA HIS A 257 6.74 -10.26 11.82
C HIS A 257 8.23 -10.33 11.39
N LYS A 258 8.77 -11.56 11.23
CA LYS A 258 10.10 -11.85 10.69
C LYS A 258 10.07 -12.40 9.28
N ASP A 259 8.89 -12.71 8.74
CA ASP A 259 8.75 -13.20 7.36
C ASP A 259 9.35 -12.23 6.35
N ASP A 260 9.68 -12.76 5.18
CA ASP A 260 10.06 -11.97 4.01
C ASP A 260 9.31 -12.43 2.75
N LEU A 261 9.26 -11.56 1.76
CA LEU A 261 8.90 -11.86 0.39
C LEU A 261 10.10 -11.52 -0.50
N SER A 262 10.95 -12.51 -0.74
CA SER A 262 12.13 -12.33 -1.57
C SER A 262 11.75 -12.10 -3.03
N PHE A 263 12.42 -11.15 -3.67
CA PHE A 263 12.23 -10.80 -5.08
C PHE A 263 13.44 -11.27 -5.87
N GLU A 264 13.22 -12.16 -6.83
CA GLU A 264 14.29 -12.79 -7.59
C GLU A 264 14.10 -12.62 -9.10
N ILE A 265 15.22 -12.59 -9.81
CA ILE A 265 15.34 -12.67 -11.25
C ILE A 265 16.41 -13.70 -11.58
N ASP A 266 16.07 -14.69 -12.45
CA ASP A 266 16.93 -15.81 -12.81
C ASP A 266 17.55 -16.53 -11.59
N SER A 267 16.73 -16.69 -10.52
CA SER A 267 17.10 -17.29 -9.23
C SER A 267 18.11 -16.48 -8.40
N TYR A 268 18.31 -15.18 -8.72
CA TYR A 268 19.17 -14.28 -7.95
C TYR A 268 18.38 -13.11 -7.37
N PRO A 269 18.72 -12.60 -6.17
CA PRO A 269 18.06 -11.43 -5.60
C PRO A 269 18.13 -10.22 -6.53
N ILE A 270 16.97 -9.72 -6.97
CA ILE A 270 16.88 -8.60 -7.92
C ILE A 270 17.55 -7.32 -7.39
N LYS A 271 17.61 -7.14 -6.07
CA LYS A 271 18.31 -6.02 -5.42
C LYS A 271 19.78 -5.93 -5.81
N LYS A 272 20.46 -7.07 -5.97
CA LYS A 272 21.91 -7.15 -6.22
C LYS A 272 22.23 -7.35 -7.69
N PHE A 273 21.42 -8.10 -8.40
CA PHE A 273 21.73 -8.59 -9.73
C PHE A 273 20.86 -7.97 -10.83
N GLY A 274 19.70 -7.42 -10.48
CA GLY A 274 18.82 -6.79 -11.45
C GLY A 274 19.33 -5.41 -11.88
N SER A 275 19.35 -5.17 -13.20
CA SER A 275 19.59 -3.83 -13.75
C SER A 275 18.49 -2.85 -13.31
N GLN A 276 18.74 -1.54 -13.40
CA GLN A 276 17.72 -0.52 -13.07
C GLN A 276 16.45 -0.69 -13.91
N GLY A 277 16.58 -1.07 -15.19
CA GLY A 277 15.46 -1.34 -16.08
C GLY A 277 14.63 -2.54 -15.61
N GLN A 278 15.30 -3.65 -15.26
CA GLN A 278 14.66 -4.85 -14.72
C GLN A 278 13.93 -4.58 -13.40
N GLN A 279 14.58 -3.85 -12.46
CA GLN A 279 13.95 -3.46 -11.21
C GLN A 279 12.67 -2.63 -11.42
N LYS A 280 12.69 -1.69 -12.38
CA LYS A 280 11.50 -0.89 -12.73
C LYS A 280 10.39 -1.74 -13.33
N SER A 281 10.72 -2.60 -14.31
CA SER A 281 9.73 -3.50 -14.93
C SER A 281 9.10 -4.42 -13.89
N PHE A 282 9.91 -4.97 -12.99
CA PHE A 282 9.44 -5.80 -11.88
C PHE A 282 8.44 -5.07 -10.98
N LEU A 283 8.77 -3.84 -10.55
CA LEU A 283 7.90 -3.04 -9.69
C LEU A 283 6.59 -2.65 -10.38
N ILE A 284 6.63 -2.29 -11.66
CA ILE A 284 5.41 -1.97 -12.42
C ILE A 284 4.55 -3.23 -12.55
N ALA A 285 5.15 -4.37 -12.93
CA ALA A 285 4.44 -5.64 -13.00
C ALA A 285 3.80 -6.02 -11.66
N LEU A 286 4.53 -5.83 -10.55
CA LEU A 286 4.04 -6.10 -9.19
C LEU A 286 2.80 -5.24 -8.86
N LYS A 287 2.82 -3.97 -9.24
CA LYS A 287 1.71 -3.04 -8.97
C LYS A 287 0.52 -3.25 -9.92
N LEU A 288 0.76 -3.61 -11.16
CA LEU A 288 -0.32 -3.98 -12.08
C LEU A 288 -0.96 -5.31 -11.66
N ALA A 289 -0.16 -6.27 -11.18
CA ALA A 289 -0.68 -7.49 -10.55
C ALA A 289 -1.52 -7.19 -9.30
N GLN A 290 -1.09 -6.24 -8.46
CA GLN A 290 -1.88 -5.76 -7.33
C GLN A 290 -3.24 -5.23 -7.79
N PHE A 291 -3.25 -4.40 -8.84
CA PHE A 291 -4.48 -3.85 -9.40
C PHE A 291 -5.42 -4.97 -9.90
N GLU A 292 -4.91 -5.88 -10.72
CA GLU A 292 -5.70 -6.97 -11.30
C GLU A 292 -6.21 -7.93 -10.22
N PHE A 293 -5.39 -8.25 -9.22
CA PHE A 293 -5.79 -9.07 -8.08
C PHE A 293 -6.92 -8.42 -7.27
N LEU A 294 -6.78 -7.13 -6.92
CA LEU A 294 -7.83 -6.39 -6.20
C LEU A 294 -9.12 -6.34 -7.01
N LYS A 295 -9.04 -6.07 -8.31
CA LYS A 295 -10.18 -6.05 -9.22
C LYS A 295 -10.88 -7.41 -9.26
N LYS A 296 -10.12 -8.49 -9.43
CA LYS A 296 -10.65 -9.87 -9.52
C LYS A 296 -11.35 -10.29 -8.23
N GLN A 297 -10.77 -9.96 -7.07
CA GLN A 297 -11.30 -10.38 -5.77
C GLN A 297 -12.46 -9.50 -5.28
N SER A 298 -12.42 -8.19 -5.51
CA SER A 298 -13.48 -7.28 -5.05
C SER A 298 -14.63 -7.10 -6.03
N GLY A 299 -14.46 -7.47 -7.31
CA GLY A 299 -15.40 -7.16 -8.39
C GLY A 299 -15.48 -5.66 -8.73
N VAL A 300 -14.66 -4.82 -8.11
CA VAL A 300 -14.62 -3.36 -8.32
C VAL A 300 -13.29 -2.98 -8.94
N LYS A 301 -13.32 -2.15 -9.99
CA LYS A 301 -12.09 -1.58 -10.56
C LYS A 301 -11.48 -0.60 -9.57
N PRO A 302 -10.26 -0.84 -9.04
CA PRO A 302 -9.59 0.09 -8.12
C PRO A 302 -9.29 1.43 -8.79
N LEU A 303 -9.11 2.48 -7.98
CA LEU A 303 -8.46 3.71 -8.45
C LEU A 303 -6.98 3.42 -8.70
N LEU A 304 -6.43 3.97 -9.78
CA LEU A 304 -5.03 3.81 -10.13
C LEU A 304 -4.33 5.17 -10.14
N LEU A 305 -3.30 5.32 -9.32
CA LEU A 305 -2.51 6.55 -9.21
C LEU A 305 -1.13 6.32 -9.82
N PHE A 306 -0.72 7.18 -10.75
CA PHE A 306 0.61 7.20 -11.36
C PHE A 306 1.33 8.49 -10.97
N ASP A 307 2.36 8.37 -10.13
CA ASP A 307 3.16 9.51 -9.68
C ASP A 307 4.51 9.55 -10.41
N ASP A 308 4.69 10.56 -11.27
CA ASP A 308 5.93 10.85 -12.04
C ASP A 308 6.55 9.61 -12.73
N ILE A 309 5.72 8.67 -13.22
CA ILE A 309 6.25 7.40 -13.76
C ILE A 309 6.79 7.54 -15.19
N PHE A 310 6.24 8.47 -15.98
CA PHE A 310 6.61 8.61 -17.39
C PHE A 310 8.03 9.13 -17.59
N ASP A 311 8.58 9.90 -16.66
CA ASP A 311 9.97 10.36 -16.70
C ASP A 311 11.02 9.24 -16.54
N LYS A 312 10.58 8.07 -16.06
CA LYS A 312 11.47 6.96 -15.70
C LYS A 312 11.29 5.72 -16.56
N LEU A 313 10.39 5.77 -17.52
CA LEU A 313 10.10 4.68 -18.46
C LEU A 313 10.55 5.04 -19.86
N ASP A 314 11.00 4.02 -20.61
CA ASP A 314 11.16 4.15 -22.04
C ASP A 314 9.80 4.16 -22.76
N GLU A 315 9.81 4.65 -24.01
CA GLU A 315 8.60 4.79 -24.82
C GLU A 315 7.85 3.46 -25.01
N THR A 316 8.56 2.36 -25.10
CA THR A 316 7.98 1.02 -25.28
C THR A 316 7.13 0.62 -24.07
N ARG A 317 7.65 0.85 -22.85
CA ARG A 317 6.92 0.55 -21.61
C ARG A 317 5.75 1.49 -21.40
N VAL A 318 5.92 2.78 -21.71
CA VAL A 318 4.82 3.76 -21.70
C VAL A 318 3.71 3.32 -22.64
N SER A 319 4.03 2.93 -23.88
CA SER A 319 3.06 2.45 -24.87
C SER A 319 2.27 1.23 -24.36
N LYS A 320 2.96 0.26 -23.76
CA LYS A 320 2.29 -0.92 -23.17
C LYS A 320 1.31 -0.57 -22.03
N ILE A 321 1.69 0.38 -21.17
CA ILE A 321 0.78 0.85 -20.09
C ILE A 321 -0.43 1.54 -20.72
N ILE A 322 -0.24 2.32 -21.79
CA ILE A 322 -1.33 2.99 -22.51
C ILE A 322 -2.27 1.96 -23.15
N GLU A 323 -1.73 0.94 -23.82
CA GLU A 323 -2.53 -0.15 -24.38
C GLU A 323 -3.39 -0.84 -23.32
N MET A 324 -2.82 -1.08 -22.15
CA MET A 324 -3.56 -1.64 -21.02
C MET A 324 -4.67 -0.69 -20.54
N VAL A 325 -4.42 0.63 -20.51
CA VAL A 325 -5.44 1.63 -20.18
C VAL A 325 -6.58 1.65 -21.21
N ASN A 326 -6.25 1.48 -22.51
CA ASN A 326 -7.23 1.44 -23.58
C ASN A 326 -8.18 0.24 -23.52
N SER A 327 -7.76 -0.87 -22.93
CA SER A 327 -8.51 -2.14 -22.93
C SER A 327 -9.73 -2.18 -21.98
N GLU A 328 -10.30 -1.07 -21.57
CA GLU A 328 -11.37 -0.99 -20.53
C GLU A 328 -11.06 -1.72 -19.22
N THR A 329 -9.84 -2.23 -19.08
CA THR A 329 -9.40 -3.01 -17.91
C THR A 329 -9.37 -2.14 -16.67
N PHE A 330 -8.96 -0.88 -16.83
CA PHE A 330 -8.83 0.07 -15.74
C PHE A 330 -10.14 0.84 -15.48
N GLY A 331 -10.29 1.27 -14.22
CA GLY A 331 -11.32 2.20 -13.79
C GLY A 331 -10.89 3.64 -14.04
N GLN A 332 -10.84 4.44 -12.98
CA GLN A 332 -10.40 5.82 -13.02
C GLN A 332 -8.89 5.88 -12.74
N LEU A 333 -8.20 6.68 -13.55
CA LEU A 333 -6.76 6.87 -13.52
C LEU A 333 -6.40 8.30 -13.16
N PHE A 334 -5.41 8.48 -12.31
CA PHE A 334 -4.83 9.77 -11.91
C PHE A 334 -3.34 9.75 -12.20
N ILE A 335 -2.85 10.75 -12.93
CA ILE A 335 -1.47 10.84 -13.39
C ILE A 335 -0.88 12.17 -12.92
N SER A 336 0.32 12.15 -12.35
CA SER A 336 1.15 13.34 -12.19
C SER A 336 2.29 13.31 -13.20
N ASP A 337 2.58 14.45 -13.83
CA ASP A 337 3.70 14.57 -14.76
C ASP A 337 4.23 16.02 -14.81
N THR A 338 5.52 16.15 -15.13
CA THR A 338 6.19 17.45 -15.29
C THR A 338 6.07 18.03 -16.70
N HIS A 339 5.72 17.21 -17.70
CA HIS A 339 5.69 17.58 -19.12
C HIS A 339 4.25 17.59 -19.68
N PRO A 340 3.58 18.75 -19.71
CA PRO A 340 2.18 18.85 -20.14
C PRO A 340 1.94 18.32 -21.56
N GLU A 341 2.80 18.69 -22.52
CA GLU A 341 2.65 18.31 -23.93
C GLU A 341 2.77 16.81 -24.13
N ARG A 342 3.76 16.17 -23.46
CA ARG A 342 3.93 14.72 -23.48
C ARG A 342 2.71 14.01 -22.88
N THR A 343 2.26 14.45 -21.73
CA THR A 343 1.10 13.88 -21.04
C THR A 343 -0.15 14.00 -21.91
N GLU A 344 -0.36 15.16 -22.52
CA GLU A 344 -1.52 15.37 -23.39
C GLU A 344 -1.46 14.47 -24.63
N ALA A 345 -0.28 14.33 -25.28
CA ALA A 345 -0.10 13.43 -26.41
C ALA A 345 -0.39 11.97 -26.04
N ILE A 346 0.13 11.52 -24.90
CA ILE A 346 -0.10 10.18 -24.34
C ILE A 346 -1.59 9.96 -24.10
N VAL A 347 -2.26 10.87 -23.41
CA VAL A 347 -3.66 10.69 -23.02
C VAL A 347 -4.59 10.75 -24.24
N LYS A 348 -4.32 11.61 -25.22
CA LYS A 348 -5.06 11.64 -26.50
C LYS A 348 -4.99 10.31 -27.25
N SER A 349 -3.85 9.63 -27.21
CA SER A 349 -3.68 8.33 -27.88
C SER A 349 -4.53 7.21 -27.25
N THR A 350 -5.04 7.39 -26.02
CA THR A 350 -5.89 6.41 -25.35
C THR A 350 -7.34 6.40 -25.86
N HIS A 351 -7.77 7.42 -26.61
CA HIS A 351 -9.17 7.60 -27.06
C HIS A 351 -10.21 7.55 -25.92
N GLN A 352 -9.78 7.73 -24.67
CA GLN A 352 -10.64 7.80 -23.48
C GLN A 352 -10.96 9.26 -23.13
N SER A 353 -12.00 9.48 -22.31
CA SER A 353 -12.25 10.82 -21.75
C SER A 353 -11.16 11.18 -20.75
N TYR A 354 -10.77 12.46 -20.74
CA TYR A 354 -9.72 12.92 -19.83
C TYR A 354 -9.89 14.38 -19.41
N LYS A 355 -9.25 14.73 -18.31
CA LYS A 355 -9.13 16.10 -17.83
C LYS A 355 -7.70 16.41 -17.42
N ILE A 356 -7.20 17.58 -17.82
CA ILE A 356 -5.86 18.06 -17.46
C ILE A 356 -6.00 19.24 -16.51
N PHE A 357 -5.31 19.16 -15.38
CA PHE A 357 -5.22 20.20 -14.38
C PHE A 357 -3.80 20.77 -14.42
N ASN A 358 -3.68 22.01 -14.81
CA ASN A 358 -2.42 22.78 -14.74
C ASN A 358 -2.31 23.38 -13.33
N LEU A 359 -1.35 22.92 -12.54
CA LEU A 359 -1.10 23.36 -11.17
C LEU A 359 -0.06 24.49 -11.13
#